data_63591919428e33a034a4590a81613712
#
_entry.id   63591919428e33a034a4590a81613712
#
_cell.length_a   1.000
_cell.length_b   1.000
_cell.length_c   1.000
_cell.angle_alpha   90.00
_cell.angle_beta   90.00
_cell.angle_gamma   90.00
#
_symmetry.space_group_name_H-M   'P 1'
#
loop_
_entity.id
_entity.type
_entity.pdbx_description
1 polymer ?
#
loop_
_entity_poly.entity_id
_entity_poly.type
_entity_poly.pdbx_seq_one_letter_code
_entity_poly.pdbx_strand_id
1 'polypeptide(L)'
;MSINLHSAPEYDPSYKLIQLTPELLDIIQDPVQNHQLRFKSLDKDKSEVVLCSHDKTWVLKQRKHSNTVLLMRGFVPEQPITFDETLLFGLSKPYMDVVGFAKTESEFETRETHGELNLNSVPIYNGELDFSDKIMKRSSTKVIGTLEELLENSPCSALEGISKWHKIGGSVKDGVLCILSQDFLFKALHVLLMSAMAESLDLQHLNVEDTHHAVGKDIEDEFNPYTREIIETVLNKFAVQEQEAENNTWRLRIPFIAQWYGIQALRKYVSGISMPIDEFLIKWKSLFPPFFPCDIDIDMLRGYHFKPTDKTVQYIAKSTLPMDPKERFKVLFRLQSQWDLEDIKPLIEELNSRGMKIDSFIMKYARRKRLGKKTVVTSR
;
A
#
# COMPACT_ATOMS: atom_id res chain seq x y z
N MET A 1 -31.01 -31.44 28.34
CA MET A 1 -29.62 -31.74 28.76
C MET A 1 -29.19 -30.71 29.77
N SER A 2 -28.67 -31.12 30.91
CA SER A 2 -28.14 -30.19 31.95
C SER A 2 -26.62 -30.33 32.02
N ILE A 3 -25.96 -29.23 32.30
CA ILE A 3 -24.50 -29.10 32.41
C ILE A 3 -24.20 -28.46 33.76
N ASN A 4 -23.26 -29.00 34.52
CA ASN A 4 -22.78 -28.35 35.73
C ASN A 4 -21.72 -27.33 35.33
N LEU A 5 -21.94 -26.08 35.74
CA LEU A 5 -20.99 -25.00 35.57
C LEU A 5 -20.22 -24.76 36.88
N HIS A 6 -18.92 -24.99 36.84
CA HIS A 6 -18.03 -24.64 37.94
C HIS A 6 -17.35 -23.32 37.62
N SER A 7 -17.06 -22.53 38.64
CA SER A 7 -16.34 -21.27 38.52
C SER A 7 -14.94 -21.45 39.08
N ALA A 8 -13.93 -21.05 38.34
CA ALA A 8 -12.57 -20.96 38.85
C ALA A 8 -12.49 -19.84 39.91
N PRO A 9 -11.64 -19.98 40.96
CA PRO A 9 -11.45 -18.95 41.96
C PRO A 9 -11.02 -17.61 41.38
N GLU A 10 -10.17 -17.65 40.34
CA GLU A 10 -9.71 -16.49 39.61
C GLU A 10 -9.82 -16.78 38.10
N TYR A 11 -10.25 -15.76 37.33
CA TYR A 11 -10.31 -15.82 35.88
C TYR A 11 -9.00 -15.34 35.29
N ASP A 12 -8.50 -16.07 34.31
CA ASP A 12 -7.27 -15.70 33.60
C ASP A 12 -7.53 -14.49 32.66
N PRO A 13 -6.90 -13.34 32.92
CA PRO A 13 -7.11 -12.12 32.10
C PRO A 13 -6.32 -12.15 30.78
N SER A 14 -5.43 -13.12 30.58
CA SER A 14 -4.56 -13.21 29.39
C SER A 14 -5.32 -13.62 28.13
N TYR A 15 -6.45 -14.31 28.30
CA TYR A 15 -7.26 -14.76 27.17
C TYR A 15 -8.02 -13.63 26.50
N LYS A 16 -7.94 -13.54 25.18
CA LYS A 16 -8.67 -12.62 24.33
C LYS A 16 -9.39 -13.38 23.23
N LEU A 17 -10.59 -12.91 22.87
CA LEU A 17 -11.35 -13.48 21.75
C LEU A 17 -11.06 -12.68 20.47
N ILE A 18 -10.74 -13.39 19.40
CA ILE A 18 -10.55 -12.82 18.07
C ILE A 18 -11.53 -13.50 17.13
N GLN A 19 -12.37 -12.70 16.48
CA GLN A 19 -13.26 -13.16 15.44
C GLN A 19 -12.43 -13.35 14.15
N LEU A 20 -12.34 -14.59 13.69
CA LEU A 20 -11.56 -14.94 12.50
C LEU A 20 -12.39 -14.76 11.24
N THR A 21 -11.76 -14.26 10.16
CA THR A 21 -12.29 -14.41 8.82
C THR A 21 -12.08 -15.86 8.33
N PRO A 22 -12.84 -16.36 7.33
CA PRO A 22 -12.61 -17.70 6.76
C PRO A 22 -11.16 -17.91 6.34
N GLU A 23 -10.54 -16.92 5.70
CA GLU A 23 -9.14 -16.97 5.27
C GLU A 23 -8.15 -17.12 6.43
N LEU A 24 -8.36 -16.38 7.54
CA LEU A 24 -7.53 -16.52 8.74
C LEU A 24 -7.71 -17.88 9.40
N LEU A 25 -8.92 -18.44 9.35
CA LEU A 25 -9.19 -19.78 9.87
C LEU A 25 -8.41 -20.82 9.08
N ASP A 26 -8.41 -20.73 7.74
CA ASP A 26 -7.66 -21.62 6.87
C ASP A 26 -6.15 -21.56 7.15
N ILE A 27 -5.59 -20.33 7.31
CA ILE A 27 -4.17 -20.13 7.67
C ILE A 27 -3.84 -20.74 9.02
N ILE A 28 -4.72 -20.60 10.03
CA ILE A 28 -4.49 -21.15 11.38
C ILE A 28 -4.54 -22.67 11.38
N GLN A 29 -5.37 -23.26 10.54
CA GLN A 29 -5.52 -24.71 10.40
C GLN A 29 -4.36 -25.35 9.60
N ASP A 30 -3.68 -24.56 8.77
CA ASP A 30 -2.50 -25.01 8.03
C ASP A 30 -1.24 -24.99 8.96
N PRO A 31 -0.66 -26.14 9.29
CA PRO A 31 0.49 -26.22 10.21
C PRO A 31 1.73 -25.50 9.70
N VAL A 32 1.85 -25.25 8.38
CA VAL A 32 2.99 -24.52 7.79
C VAL A 32 2.75 -23.00 7.87
N GLN A 33 1.56 -22.53 7.57
CA GLN A 33 1.24 -21.09 7.53
C GLN A 33 0.98 -20.50 8.92
N ASN A 34 0.49 -21.28 9.86
CA ASN A 34 0.18 -20.83 11.23
C ASN A 34 1.40 -20.17 11.91
N HIS A 35 2.60 -20.70 11.71
CA HIS A 35 3.84 -20.17 12.30
C HIS A 35 4.26 -18.80 11.75
N GLN A 36 3.62 -18.31 10.68
CA GLN A 36 3.93 -17.03 10.04
C GLN A 36 3.04 -15.88 10.53
N LEU A 37 1.99 -16.19 11.32
CA LEU A 37 1.12 -15.15 11.87
C LEU A 37 1.83 -14.34 12.94
N ARG A 38 1.85 -13.01 12.79
CA ARG A 38 2.49 -12.08 13.71
C ARG A 38 1.61 -10.88 14.02
N PHE A 39 1.55 -10.50 15.29
CA PHE A 39 0.98 -9.22 15.70
C PHE A 39 2.03 -8.13 15.56
N LYS A 40 1.66 -7.03 14.92
CA LYS A 40 2.50 -5.85 14.73
C LYS A 40 1.77 -4.57 15.06
N SER A 41 2.51 -3.52 15.41
CA SER A 41 2.00 -2.19 15.74
C SER A 41 3.05 -1.13 15.41
N LEU A 42 2.63 0.06 15.02
CA LEU A 42 3.55 1.17 14.71
C LEU A 42 4.10 1.81 15.98
N ASP A 43 3.27 1.92 17.02
CA ASP A 43 3.60 2.59 18.29
C ASP A 43 3.03 1.77 19.44
N LYS A 44 3.74 1.73 20.58
CA LYS A 44 3.35 0.93 21.76
C LYS A 44 2.10 1.47 22.45
N ASP A 45 1.80 2.76 22.31
CA ASP A 45 0.78 3.40 23.17
C ASP A 45 -0.51 3.84 22.46
N LYS A 46 -0.57 3.97 21.13
CA LYS A 46 -1.72 4.56 20.42
C LYS A 46 -2.06 3.97 19.06
N SER A 47 -1.26 3.07 18.53
CA SER A 47 -1.46 2.58 17.17
C SER A 47 -2.42 1.39 17.13
N GLU A 48 -3.08 1.25 16.02
CA GLU A 48 -3.87 0.06 15.72
C GLU A 48 -2.94 -1.16 15.68
N VAL A 49 -3.36 -2.24 16.31
CA VAL A 49 -2.68 -3.53 16.22
C VAL A 49 -3.16 -4.24 14.96
N VAL A 50 -2.22 -4.77 14.20
CA VAL A 50 -2.51 -5.57 13.03
C VAL A 50 -2.03 -7.00 13.22
N LEU A 51 -2.74 -7.95 12.61
CA LEU A 51 -2.33 -9.34 12.45
C LEU A 51 -1.84 -9.51 11.02
N CYS A 52 -0.64 -10.02 10.84
CA CYS A 52 -0.03 -10.20 9.53
C CYS A 52 0.23 -11.69 9.27
N SER A 53 -0.12 -12.16 8.09
CA SER A 53 0.43 -13.38 7.48
C SER A 53 1.66 -13.02 6.64
N HIS A 54 2.12 -13.95 5.81
CA HIS A 54 3.18 -13.68 4.85
C HIS A 54 2.78 -12.63 3.80
N ASP A 55 1.53 -12.65 3.35
CA ASP A 55 1.03 -11.91 2.19
C ASP A 55 -0.05 -10.87 2.51
N LYS A 56 -0.76 -10.99 3.65
CA LYS A 56 -1.90 -10.14 4.01
C LYS A 56 -1.80 -9.54 5.40
N THR A 57 -2.50 -8.42 5.57
CA THR A 57 -2.60 -7.69 6.84
C THR A 57 -4.06 -7.48 7.23
N TRP A 58 -4.40 -7.74 8.50
CA TRP A 58 -5.70 -7.49 9.10
C TRP A 58 -5.57 -6.56 10.29
N VAL A 59 -6.40 -5.52 10.33
CA VAL A 59 -6.52 -4.65 11.51
C VAL A 59 -7.44 -5.32 12.54
N LEU A 60 -7.06 -5.23 13.82
CA LEU A 60 -7.87 -5.70 14.94
C LEU A 60 -8.64 -4.51 15.56
N LYS A 61 -9.97 -4.59 15.56
CA LYS A 61 -10.84 -3.62 16.19
C LYS A 61 -11.54 -4.22 17.40
N GLN A 62 -11.31 -3.65 18.56
CA GLN A 62 -12.00 -4.08 19.78
C GLN A 62 -13.48 -3.70 19.72
N ARG A 63 -14.33 -4.68 19.92
CA ARG A 63 -15.76 -4.52 20.06
C ARG A 63 -16.19 -4.94 21.48
N LYS A 64 -16.78 -4.03 22.23
CA LYS A 64 -17.32 -4.33 23.56
C LYS A 64 -18.69 -4.98 23.43
N HIS A 65 -18.95 -5.96 24.27
CA HIS A 65 -20.27 -6.58 24.45
C HIS A 65 -20.98 -6.01 25.65
N SER A 66 -22.31 -6.02 25.61
CA SER A 66 -23.15 -5.72 26.78
C SER A 66 -23.14 -6.87 27.80
N ASN A 67 -22.83 -8.08 27.36
CA ASN A 67 -22.82 -9.29 28.16
C ASN A 67 -21.40 -9.83 28.28
N THR A 68 -21.11 -10.47 29.41
CA THR A 68 -19.87 -11.19 29.66
C THR A 68 -19.89 -12.52 28.91
N VAL A 69 -18.81 -12.83 28.19
CA VAL A 69 -18.56 -14.13 27.58
C VAL A 69 -17.63 -14.91 28.49
N LEU A 70 -18.04 -16.11 28.87
CA LEU A 70 -17.27 -17.03 29.71
C LEU A 70 -16.64 -18.12 28.84
N LEU A 71 -15.32 -18.27 28.94
CA LEU A 71 -14.59 -19.35 28.29
C LEU A 71 -14.58 -20.56 29.22
N MET A 72 -15.01 -21.71 28.70
CA MET A 72 -15.21 -22.91 29.49
C MET A 72 -14.43 -24.10 28.88
N ARG A 73 -14.00 -25.01 29.74
CA ARG A 73 -13.41 -26.30 29.35
C ARG A 73 -14.02 -27.44 30.14
N GLY A 74 -13.90 -28.65 29.63
CA GLY A 74 -14.28 -29.85 30.37
C GLY A 74 -13.54 -29.93 31.71
N PHE A 75 -14.26 -30.37 32.75
CA PHE A 75 -13.75 -30.44 34.11
C PHE A 75 -14.17 -31.77 34.71
N VAL A 76 -13.24 -32.43 35.41
CA VAL A 76 -13.52 -33.62 36.20
C VAL A 76 -13.35 -33.23 37.68
N PRO A 77 -14.47 -33.12 38.44
CA PRO A 77 -14.36 -32.77 39.85
C PRO A 77 -13.63 -33.86 40.64
N GLU A 78 -12.78 -33.46 41.59
CA GLU A 78 -12.06 -34.38 42.48
C GLU A 78 -13.01 -35.19 43.35
N GLN A 79 -14.15 -34.60 43.68
CA GLN A 79 -15.22 -35.30 44.40
C GLN A 79 -16.48 -35.29 43.53
N PRO A 80 -17.06 -36.44 43.24
CA PRO A 80 -18.31 -36.48 42.46
C PRO A 80 -19.41 -35.77 43.24
N ILE A 81 -20.04 -34.80 42.57
CA ILE A 81 -21.19 -34.06 43.15
C ILE A 81 -22.35 -35.05 43.22
N THR A 82 -22.73 -35.39 44.44
CA THR A 82 -23.95 -36.17 44.69
C THR A 82 -25.17 -35.27 44.52
N PHE A 83 -25.94 -35.47 43.46
CA PHE A 83 -27.21 -34.77 43.27
C PHE A 83 -28.31 -35.45 44.08
N ASP A 84 -28.96 -34.70 44.93
CA ASP A 84 -30.22 -35.14 45.52
C ASP A 84 -31.29 -35.10 44.42
N GLU A 85 -31.74 -36.27 43.95
CA GLU A 85 -32.74 -36.39 42.86
C GLU A 85 -34.08 -35.69 43.21
N THR A 86 -34.34 -35.44 44.49
CA THR A 86 -35.52 -34.70 44.93
C THR A 86 -35.47 -33.22 44.60
N LEU A 87 -34.29 -32.64 44.42
CA LEU A 87 -34.08 -31.21 44.06
C LEU A 87 -34.08 -30.95 42.58
N LEU A 88 -34.00 -32.00 41.73
CA LEU A 88 -33.92 -31.90 40.27
C LEU A 88 -35.31 -31.95 39.59
N PHE A 89 -36.33 -31.41 40.17
CA PHE A 89 -37.70 -31.45 39.67
C PHE A 89 -37.80 -31.12 38.17
N GLY A 90 -37.97 -32.12 37.34
CA GLY A 90 -38.08 -31.98 35.90
C GLY A 90 -36.75 -31.79 35.12
N LEU A 91 -35.59 -31.82 35.80
CA LEU A 91 -34.29 -31.71 35.18
C LEU A 91 -33.64 -33.09 35.03
N SER A 92 -33.01 -33.32 33.89
CA SER A 92 -32.17 -34.52 33.69
C SER A 92 -30.84 -34.38 34.42
N LYS A 93 -30.27 -35.53 34.85
CA LYS A 93 -28.90 -35.51 35.44
C LYS A 93 -27.93 -34.83 34.49
N PRO A 94 -27.01 -33.98 35.04
CA PRO A 94 -25.94 -33.39 34.26
C PRO A 94 -25.10 -34.51 33.61
N TYR A 95 -24.81 -34.36 32.33
CA TYR A 95 -23.99 -35.30 31.61
C TYR A 95 -22.55 -34.84 31.45
N MET A 96 -22.27 -33.56 31.76
CA MET A 96 -20.96 -32.93 31.62
C MET A 96 -20.76 -31.91 32.73
N ASP A 97 -19.56 -31.86 33.25
CA ASP A 97 -19.05 -30.81 34.11
C ASP A 97 -18.09 -29.92 33.29
N VAL A 98 -18.24 -28.62 33.42
CA VAL A 98 -17.38 -27.62 32.78
C VAL A 98 -16.95 -26.56 33.80
N VAL A 99 -15.74 -26.05 33.65
CA VAL A 99 -15.22 -24.96 34.45
C VAL A 99 -15.00 -23.72 33.61
N GLY A 100 -15.54 -22.60 34.07
CA GLY A 100 -15.23 -21.28 33.51
C GLY A 100 -13.85 -20.84 34.00
N PHE A 101 -12.88 -20.68 33.09
CA PHE A 101 -11.51 -20.35 33.41
C PHE A 101 -11.09 -18.94 33.00
N ALA A 102 -11.76 -18.34 32.05
CA ALA A 102 -11.52 -16.96 31.63
C ALA A 102 -12.84 -16.26 31.27
N LYS A 103 -12.87 -14.94 31.44
CA LYS A 103 -14.01 -14.10 31.09
C LYS A 103 -13.55 -12.92 30.23
N THR A 104 -14.39 -12.49 29.31
CA THR A 104 -14.15 -11.30 28.51
C THR A 104 -15.44 -10.56 28.22
N GLU A 105 -15.37 -9.24 28.17
CA GLU A 105 -16.47 -8.34 27.81
C GLU A 105 -16.27 -7.74 26.43
N SER A 106 -15.23 -8.19 25.71
CA SER A 106 -14.90 -7.69 24.39
C SER A 106 -14.32 -8.79 23.52
N GLU A 107 -14.52 -8.64 22.22
CA GLU A 107 -13.86 -9.42 21.18
C GLU A 107 -13.10 -8.49 20.21
N PHE A 108 -12.17 -9.03 19.48
CA PHE A 108 -11.48 -8.31 18.41
C PHE A 108 -12.00 -8.81 17.06
N GLU A 109 -12.63 -7.89 16.32
CA GLU A 109 -12.99 -8.14 14.91
C GLU A 109 -11.75 -7.95 14.05
N THR A 110 -11.50 -8.89 13.12
CA THR A 110 -10.45 -8.78 12.11
C THR A 110 -11.04 -8.25 10.81
N ARG A 111 -10.37 -7.26 10.20
CA ARG A 111 -10.73 -6.73 8.88
C ARG A 111 -9.48 -6.63 8.03
N GLU A 112 -9.54 -7.15 6.81
CA GLU A 112 -8.44 -6.98 5.85
C GLU A 112 -8.18 -5.49 5.62
N THR A 113 -6.90 -5.13 5.61
CA THR A 113 -6.43 -3.77 5.40
C THR A 113 -5.12 -3.82 4.61
N HIS A 114 -4.68 -2.69 4.11
CA HIS A 114 -3.36 -2.58 3.50
C HIS A 114 -2.35 -2.17 4.57
N GLY A 115 -1.36 -3.02 4.79
CA GLY A 115 -0.26 -2.74 5.71
C GLY A 115 0.48 -1.44 5.34
N GLU A 116 1.13 -0.80 6.29
CA GLU A 116 1.90 0.44 6.08
C GLU A 116 3.36 0.23 6.46
N LEU A 117 4.31 0.87 5.72
CA LEU A 117 5.72 0.89 6.08
C LEU A 117 6.00 2.03 7.06
N ASN A 118 6.80 1.72 8.08
CA ASN A 118 7.32 2.74 9.00
C ASN A 118 8.56 3.42 8.41
N LEU A 119 8.36 4.51 7.71
CA LEU A 119 9.41 5.24 7.00
C LEU A 119 10.06 6.36 7.83
N ASN A 120 9.70 6.52 9.11
CA ASN A 120 10.16 7.65 9.95
C ASN A 120 11.68 7.75 10.09
N SER A 121 12.38 6.61 10.03
CA SER A 121 13.83 6.54 10.17
C SER A 121 14.57 6.32 8.85
N VAL A 122 13.85 6.33 7.71
CA VAL A 122 14.45 6.07 6.40
C VAL A 122 14.79 7.40 5.72
N PRO A 123 16.08 7.67 5.46
CA PRO A 123 16.51 8.89 4.81
C PRO A 123 16.16 8.94 3.33
N ILE A 124 16.11 10.17 2.77
CA ILE A 124 15.91 10.41 1.34
C ILE A 124 17.26 10.64 0.69
N TYR A 125 17.55 9.91 -0.38
CA TYR A 125 18.75 10.09 -1.21
C TYR A 125 18.45 10.89 -2.48
N ASN A 126 19.28 11.93 -2.74
CA ASN A 126 19.13 12.85 -3.87
C ASN A 126 20.29 12.73 -4.89
N GLY A 127 21.16 11.74 -4.74
CA GLY A 127 22.35 11.56 -5.59
C GLY A 127 23.61 12.28 -5.06
N GLU A 128 23.67 12.65 -3.80
CA GLU A 128 24.81 13.29 -3.17
C GLU A 128 25.96 12.32 -2.85
N LEU A 129 27.21 12.80 -2.98
CA LEU A 129 28.42 12.04 -2.69
C LEU A 129 28.57 11.70 -1.21
N ASP A 130 28.24 12.64 -0.33
CA ASP A 130 28.48 12.59 1.11
C ASP A 130 27.26 12.08 1.90
N PHE A 131 26.42 11.23 1.29
CA PHE A 131 25.18 10.73 1.88
C PHE A 131 25.39 9.99 3.20
N SER A 132 26.28 9.00 3.21
CA SER A 132 26.54 8.17 4.39
C SER A 132 27.13 8.98 5.53
N ASP A 133 28.04 9.90 5.25
CA ASP A 133 28.65 10.80 6.24
C ASP A 133 27.64 11.72 6.90
N LYS A 134 26.70 12.25 6.11
CA LYS A 134 25.60 13.10 6.61
C LYS A 134 24.67 12.33 7.55
N ILE A 135 24.36 11.08 7.23
CA ILE A 135 23.51 10.26 8.06
C ILE A 135 24.21 9.87 9.37
N MET A 136 25.47 9.45 9.33
CA MET A 136 26.24 9.13 10.53
C MET A 136 26.38 10.31 11.48
N LYS A 137 26.51 11.54 10.95
CA LYS A 137 26.59 12.77 11.76
C LYS A 137 25.24 13.20 12.34
N ARG A 138 24.12 12.85 11.73
CA ARG A 138 22.76 13.22 12.17
C ARG A 138 22.13 12.25 13.17
N SER A 139 22.64 11.03 13.30
CA SER A 139 21.93 9.99 14.05
C SER A 139 22.17 10.06 15.55
N SER A 140 21.27 10.77 16.22
CA SER A 140 20.77 10.36 17.55
C SER A 140 19.71 9.24 17.46
N THR A 141 19.21 8.90 16.29
CA THR A 141 18.20 7.85 16.04
C THR A 141 18.86 6.63 15.38
N LYS A 142 18.46 5.44 15.82
CA LYS A 142 18.92 4.17 15.24
C LYS A 142 18.57 4.13 13.74
N VAL A 143 19.58 4.09 12.89
CA VAL A 143 19.42 3.92 11.44
C VAL A 143 18.99 2.47 11.19
N ILE A 144 17.92 2.28 10.42
CA ILE A 144 17.49 0.95 9.99
C ILE A 144 18.48 0.45 8.93
N GLY A 145 19.17 -0.65 9.23
CA GLY A 145 20.24 -1.18 8.38
C GLY A 145 19.76 -2.11 7.27
N THR A 146 18.66 -2.83 7.49
CA THR A 146 18.18 -3.86 6.54
C THR A 146 16.70 -3.74 6.24
N LEU A 147 16.30 -4.22 5.08
CA LEU A 147 14.87 -4.27 4.69
C LEU A 147 14.08 -5.18 5.64
N GLU A 148 14.68 -6.26 6.12
CA GLU A 148 14.06 -7.16 7.10
C GLU A 148 13.72 -6.41 8.40
N GLU A 149 14.67 -5.63 8.93
CA GLU A 149 14.44 -4.79 10.11
C GLU A 149 13.32 -3.75 9.88
N LEU A 150 13.26 -3.15 8.70
CA LEU A 150 12.18 -2.25 8.32
C LEU A 150 10.83 -2.95 8.32
N LEU A 151 10.74 -4.14 7.71
CA LEU A 151 9.53 -4.94 7.64
C LEU A 151 9.07 -5.43 9.03
N GLU A 152 9.99 -5.82 9.89
CA GLU A 152 9.67 -6.21 11.27
C GLU A 152 9.08 -5.05 12.08
N ASN A 153 9.60 -3.84 11.90
CA ASN A 153 9.14 -2.64 12.58
C ASN A 153 7.95 -1.93 11.87
N SER A 154 7.38 -2.57 10.86
CA SER A 154 6.26 -2.01 10.09
C SER A 154 4.99 -2.83 10.26
N PRO A 155 3.82 -2.19 10.46
CA PRO A 155 2.54 -2.89 10.57
C PRO A 155 2.04 -3.35 9.19
N CYS A 156 2.76 -4.28 8.58
CA CYS A 156 2.44 -4.86 7.28
C CYS A 156 2.91 -6.31 7.18
N SER A 157 2.31 -7.05 6.25
CA SER A 157 2.83 -8.36 5.80
C SER A 157 4.14 -8.18 5.03
N ALA A 158 4.92 -9.25 4.91
CA ALA A 158 6.23 -9.18 4.25
C ALA A 158 6.07 -8.82 2.77
N LEU A 159 5.19 -9.50 2.03
CA LEU A 159 4.99 -9.24 0.59
C LEU A 159 4.39 -7.85 0.31
N GLU A 160 3.42 -7.40 1.11
CA GLU A 160 2.90 -6.03 0.97
C GLU A 160 3.98 -4.99 1.23
N GLY A 161 4.81 -5.19 2.26
CA GLY A 161 5.90 -4.31 2.61
C GLY A 161 6.94 -4.21 1.49
N ILE A 162 7.39 -5.34 0.93
CA ILE A 162 8.32 -5.41 -0.19
C ILE A 162 7.72 -4.70 -1.42
N SER A 163 6.46 -5.01 -1.76
CA SER A 163 5.78 -4.36 -2.89
C SER A 163 5.69 -2.84 -2.73
N LYS A 164 5.39 -2.36 -1.52
CA LYS A 164 5.36 -0.93 -1.21
C LYS A 164 6.74 -0.30 -1.27
N TRP A 165 7.77 -0.99 -0.74
CA TRP A 165 9.16 -0.55 -0.80
C TRP A 165 9.61 -0.28 -2.25
N HIS A 166 9.36 -1.22 -3.16
CA HIS A 166 9.65 -1.03 -4.58
C HIS A 166 8.83 0.13 -5.20
N LYS A 167 7.54 0.24 -4.86
CA LYS A 167 6.67 1.32 -5.39
C LYS A 167 7.12 2.72 -4.97
N ILE A 168 7.63 2.90 -3.75
CA ILE A 168 8.10 4.21 -3.28
C ILE A 168 9.50 4.55 -3.81
N GLY A 169 10.24 3.59 -4.36
CA GLY A 169 11.62 3.75 -4.81
C GLY A 169 12.61 3.57 -3.67
N GLY A 170 12.34 2.59 -2.82
CA GLY A 170 13.24 2.18 -1.75
C GLY A 170 14.48 1.49 -2.29
N SER A 171 15.65 1.85 -1.78
CA SER A 171 16.97 1.39 -2.21
C SER A 171 17.92 1.24 -1.04
N VAL A 172 19.13 0.76 -1.35
CA VAL A 172 20.26 0.73 -0.42
C VAL A 172 21.38 1.56 -1.02
N LYS A 173 21.98 2.46 -0.24
CA LYS A 173 23.18 3.20 -0.63
C LYS A 173 24.23 3.08 0.47
N ASP A 174 25.41 2.57 0.12
CA ASP A 174 26.53 2.35 1.04
C ASP A 174 26.13 1.56 2.30
N GLY A 175 25.26 0.53 2.14
CA GLY A 175 24.76 -0.29 3.25
C GLY A 175 23.65 0.35 4.08
N VAL A 176 23.16 1.53 3.72
CA VAL A 176 22.08 2.23 4.42
C VAL A 176 20.80 2.21 3.58
N LEU A 177 19.68 1.80 4.21
CA LEU A 177 18.37 1.91 3.57
C LEU A 177 18.01 3.38 3.32
N CYS A 178 17.52 3.67 2.13
CA CYS A 178 17.10 5.00 1.74
C CYS A 178 15.92 4.95 0.75
N ILE A 179 15.25 6.07 0.58
CA ILE A 179 14.25 6.26 -0.46
C ILE A 179 14.83 7.22 -1.49
N LEU A 180 14.80 6.85 -2.76
CA LEU A 180 15.22 7.75 -3.82
C LEU A 180 14.22 8.90 -3.96
N SER A 181 14.71 10.15 -3.95
CA SER A 181 13.83 11.30 -4.20
C SER A 181 13.22 11.20 -5.61
N GLN A 182 12.07 11.83 -5.80
CA GLN A 182 11.37 11.78 -7.09
C GLN A 182 12.21 12.34 -8.23
N ASP A 183 12.99 13.39 -7.96
CA ASP A 183 13.86 14.03 -8.95
C ASP A 183 15.06 13.14 -9.29
N PHE A 184 15.68 12.52 -8.28
CA PHE A 184 16.79 11.61 -8.50
C PHE A 184 16.32 10.33 -9.21
N LEU A 185 15.18 9.79 -8.81
CA LEU A 185 14.58 8.63 -9.45
C LEU A 185 14.24 8.89 -10.93
N PHE A 186 13.77 10.11 -11.26
CA PHE A 186 13.53 10.50 -12.65
C PHE A 186 14.84 10.56 -13.43
N LYS A 187 15.89 11.15 -12.87
CA LYS A 187 17.23 11.17 -13.48
C LYS A 187 17.79 9.77 -13.67
N ALA A 188 17.69 8.91 -12.66
CA ALA A 188 18.18 7.54 -12.72
C ALA A 188 17.47 6.72 -13.81
N LEU A 189 16.13 6.85 -13.88
CA LEU A 189 15.36 6.22 -14.98
C LEU A 189 15.79 6.76 -16.34
N HIS A 190 15.97 8.09 -16.47
CA HIS A 190 16.35 8.70 -17.73
C HIS A 190 17.73 8.23 -18.20
N VAL A 191 18.72 8.22 -17.30
CA VAL A 191 20.08 7.71 -17.60
C VAL A 191 20.01 6.23 -17.99
N LEU A 192 19.30 5.41 -17.21
CA LEU A 192 19.11 3.98 -17.54
C LEU A 192 18.56 3.78 -18.97
N LEU A 193 17.50 4.52 -19.32
CA LEU A 193 16.88 4.41 -20.64
C LEU A 193 17.83 4.91 -21.74
N MET A 194 18.58 6.00 -21.53
CA MET A 194 19.57 6.52 -22.47
C MET A 194 20.65 5.49 -22.73
N SER A 195 21.28 4.95 -21.68
CA SER A 195 22.38 3.97 -21.80
C SER A 195 21.88 2.65 -22.39
N ALA A 196 20.69 2.18 -21.99
CA ALA A 196 20.10 0.97 -22.59
C ALA A 196 19.84 1.12 -24.09
N MET A 197 19.35 2.29 -24.52
CA MET A 197 19.14 2.57 -25.95
C MET A 197 20.47 2.73 -26.72
N ALA A 198 21.47 3.39 -26.12
CA ALA A 198 22.80 3.56 -26.74
C ALA A 198 23.51 2.22 -26.94
N GLU A 199 23.44 1.33 -25.98
CA GLU A 199 24.02 -0.02 -26.04
C GLU A 199 23.10 -1.04 -26.76
N SER A 200 21.96 -0.60 -27.30
CA SER A 200 20.98 -1.46 -27.99
C SER A 200 20.51 -2.66 -27.13
N LEU A 201 20.36 -2.48 -25.82
CA LEU A 201 19.85 -3.52 -24.93
C LEU A 201 18.37 -3.81 -25.24
N ASP A 202 17.97 -5.08 -25.11
CA ASP A 202 16.57 -5.47 -25.28
C ASP A 202 15.73 -5.02 -24.07
N LEU A 203 14.88 -4.02 -24.28
CA LEU A 203 14.00 -3.46 -23.23
C LEU A 203 12.95 -4.45 -22.71
N GLN A 204 12.78 -5.60 -23.38
CA GLN A 204 11.90 -6.69 -22.94
C GLN A 204 12.62 -7.70 -22.03
N HIS A 205 13.96 -7.78 -22.09
CA HIS A 205 14.76 -8.76 -21.36
C HIS A 205 16.02 -8.12 -20.75
N LEU A 206 15.86 -7.04 -19.98
CA LEU A 206 16.98 -6.37 -19.31
C LEU A 206 17.55 -7.23 -18.18
N ASN A 207 18.87 -7.19 -18.03
CA ASN A 207 19.60 -7.75 -16.92
C ASN A 207 20.19 -6.61 -16.08
N VAL A 208 20.23 -6.74 -14.76
CA VAL A 208 20.75 -5.70 -13.85
C VAL A 208 22.21 -5.41 -14.11
N GLU A 209 23.04 -6.45 -14.30
CA GLU A 209 24.48 -6.30 -14.49
C GLU A 209 24.80 -5.61 -15.83
N ASP A 210 24.16 -6.05 -16.92
CA ASP A 210 24.35 -5.45 -18.24
C ASP A 210 23.89 -4.00 -18.27
N THR A 211 22.76 -3.72 -17.61
CA THR A 211 22.22 -2.36 -17.49
C THR A 211 23.13 -1.46 -16.66
N HIS A 212 23.64 -1.96 -15.51
CA HIS A 212 24.59 -1.22 -14.68
C HIS A 212 25.90 -0.96 -15.42
N HIS A 213 26.40 -1.93 -16.18
CA HIS A 213 27.60 -1.78 -17.00
C HIS A 213 27.39 -0.71 -18.10
N ALA A 214 26.23 -0.74 -18.77
CA ALA A 214 25.89 0.25 -19.79
C ALA A 214 25.86 1.68 -19.21
N VAL A 215 25.20 1.85 -18.06
CA VAL A 215 25.17 3.15 -17.33
C VAL A 215 26.56 3.60 -16.92
N GLY A 216 27.44 2.66 -16.48
CA GLY A 216 28.80 2.98 -16.06
C GLY A 216 29.70 3.49 -17.19
N LYS A 217 29.47 3.06 -18.44
CA LYS A 217 30.24 3.52 -19.61
C LYS A 217 30.06 5.02 -19.93
N ASP A 218 28.85 5.53 -19.64
CA ASP A 218 28.50 6.93 -19.98
C ASP A 218 28.96 7.93 -18.90
N ILE A 219 29.51 7.45 -17.78
CA ILE A 219 29.89 8.29 -16.64
C ILE A 219 31.42 8.25 -16.49
N GLU A 220 32.06 9.32 -16.95
CA GLU A 220 33.52 9.52 -16.84
C GLU A 220 33.95 10.10 -15.49
N ASP A 221 33.01 10.55 -14.65
CA ASP A 221 33.27 11.18 -13.37
C ASP A 221 33.75 10.16 -12.32
N GLU A 222 34.65 10.61 -11.40
CA GLU A 222 35.11 9.80 -10.26
C GLU A 222 33.95 9.31 -9.35
N PHE A 223 32.80 9.99 -9.38
CA PHE A 223 31.63 9.65 -8.61
C PHE A 223 30.46 9.25 -9.52
N ASN A 224 30.07 7.97 -9.44
CA ASN A 224 28.85 7.47 -10.05
C ASN A 224 27.74 7.26 -8.99
N PRO A 225 26.68 8.09 -9.00
CA PRO A 225 25.56 7.90 -8.08
C PRO A 225 24.66 6.72 -8.42
N TYR A 226 24.76 6.17 -9.64
CA TYR A 226 23.88 5.09 -10.15
C TYR A 226 24.52 3.72 -9.89
N THR A 227 24.58 3.33 -8.62
CA THR A 227 25.09 2.02 -8.22
C THR A 227 24.17 0.90 -8.69
N ARG A 228 24.66 -0.34 -8.61
CA ARG A 228 23.90 -1.55 -8.95
C ARG A 228 22.56 -1.60 -8.23
N GLU A 229 22.54 -1.31 -6.92
CA GLU A 229 21.33 -1.32 -6.09
C GLU A 229 20.32 -0.24 -6.53
N ILE A 230 20.80 0.91 -7.00
CA ILE A 230 19.95 1.98 -7.52
C ILE A 230 19.35 1.56 -8.87
N ILE A 231 20.13 0.95 -9.76
CA ILE A 231 19.62 0.41 -11.02
C ILE A 231 18.57 -0.68 -10.76
N GLU A 232 18.82 -1.59 -9.84
CA GLU A 232 17.86 -2.60 -9.42
C GLU A 232 16.57 -1.96 -8.85
N THR A 233 16.68 -0.91 -8.07
CA THR A 233 15.52 -0.15 -7.57
C THR A 233 14.69 0.46 -8.71
N VAL A 234 15.35 1.03 -9.72
CA VAL A 234 14.66 1.57 -10.91
C VAL A 234 13.93 0.46 -11.66
N LEU A 235 14.58 -0.69 -11.86
CA LEU A 235 13.97 -1.85 -12.53
C LEU A 235 12.79 -2.40 -11.71
N ASN A 236 12.93 -2.56 -10.40
CA ASN A 236 11.84 -3.00 -9.51
C ASN A 236 10.61 -2.09 -9.58
N LYS A 237 10.81 -0.79 -9.78
CA LYS A 237 9.73 0.18 -9.90
C LYS A 237 9.11 0.24 -11.29
N PHE A 238 9.92 0.19 -12.35
CA PHE A 238 9.48 0.50 -13.72
C PHE A 238 9.42 -0.72 -14.65
N ALA A 239 9.81 -1.89 -14.18
CA ALA A 239 9.77 -3.13 -14.94
C ALA A 239 8.95 -4.20 -14.20
N VAL A 240 8.75 -5.33 -14.86
CA VAL A 240 8.23 -6.57 -14.30
C VAL A 240 9.35 -7.60 -14.38
N GLN A 241 9.63 -8.23 -13.24
CA GLN A 241 10.58 -9.34 -13.22
C GLN A 241 9.93 -10.58 -13.81
N GLU A 242 10.58 -11.18 -14.80
CA GLU A 242 10.16 -12.44 -15.40
C GLU A 242 10.94 -13.58 -14.76
N GLN A 243 10.20 -14.51 -14.15
CA GLN A 243 10.75 -15.67 -13.44
C GLN A 243 10.91 -16.87 -14.39
N GLU A 244 11.32 -16.66 -15.62
CA GLU A 244 11.60 -17.77 -16.53
C GLU A 244 13.10 -18.08 -16.55
N ALA A 245 13.43 -19.29 -16.06
CA ALA A 245 14.75 -19.94 -16.10
C ALA A 245 15.92 -19.15 -15.47
N GLU A 246 17.05 -19.73 -15.31
CA GLU A 246 18.31 -19.39 -14.63
C GLU A 246 18.78 -17.91 -14.57
N ASN A 247 18.14 -16.98 -15.31
CA ASN A 247 18.48 -15.55 -15.32
C ASN A 247 17.26 -14.70 -14.98
N ASN A 248 17.35 -13.94 -13.90
CA ASN A 248 16.37 -12.89 -13.55
C ASN A 248 16.43 -11.80 -14.62
N THR A 249 15.44 -11.74 -15.50
CA THR A 249 15.29 -10.70 -16.52
C THR A 249 14.13 -9.76 -16.17
N TRP A 250 14.20 -8.55 -16.70
CA TRP A 250 13.28 -7.47 -16.40
C TRP A 250 12.69 -6.92 -17.69
N ARG A 251 11.35 -6.88 -17.77
CA ARG A 251 10.61 -6.29 -18.88
C ARG A 251 10.09 -4.92 -18.50
N LEU A 252 10.52 -3.86 -19.21
CA LEU A 252 10.05 -2.50 -18.94
C LEU A 252 8.56 -2.34 -19.18
N ARG A 253 7.89 -1.68 -18.24
CA ARG A 253 6.46 -1.29 -18.34
C ARG A 253 6.35 0.04 -19.09
N ILE A 254 6.53 0.02 -20.42
CA ILE A 254 6.56 1.21 -21.27
C ILE A 254 5.36 2.15 -21.03
N PRO A 255 4.10 1.70 -20.94
CA PRO A 255 2.98 2.61 -20.66
C PRO A 255 3.07 3.28 -19.28
N PHE A 256 3.57 2.58 -18.26
CA PHE A 256 3.79 3.14 -16.93
C PHE A 256 4.93 4.18 -16.92
N ILE A 257 6.00 3.91 -17.65
CA ILE A 257 7.10 4.88 -17.85
C ILE A 257 6.57 6.11 -18.60
N ALA A 258 5.78 5.91 -19.65
CA ALA A 258 5.16 7.00 -20.39
C ALA A 258 4.32 7.88 -19.46
N GLN A 259 3.44 7.30 -18.66
CA GLN A 259 2.64 8.02 -17.67
C GLN A 259 3.51 8.76 -16.65
N TRP A 260 4.57 8.12 -16.14
CA TRP A 260 5.50 8.75 -15.19
C TRP A 260 6.14 10.01 -15.77
N TYR A 261 6.66 9.96 -16.99
CA TYR A 261 7.20 11.13 -17.70
C TYR A 261 6.13 12.20 -17.92
N GLY A 262 4.90 11.79 -18.26
CA GLY A 262 3.77 12.71 -18.42
C GLY A 262 3.40 13.45 -17.14
N ILE A 263 3.44 12.78 -15.98
CA ILE A 263 3.22 13.43 -14.68
C ILE A 263 4.34 14.46 -14.39
N GLN A 264 5.59 14.13 -14.72
CA GLN A 264 6.70 15.09 -14.58
C GLN A 264 6.54 16.27 -15.56
N ALA A 265 6.11 16.01 -16.80
CA ALA A 265 5.79 17.06 -17.75
C ALA A 265 4.68 17.98 -17.26
N LEU A 266 3.58 17.43 -16.70
CA LEU A 266 2.50 18.22 -16.11
C LEU A 266 3.02 19.13 -14.98
N ARG A 267 3.82 18.59 -14.07
CA ARG A 267 4.40 19.38 -12.97
C ARG A 267 5.34 20.48 -13.47
N LYS A 268 6.15 20.18 -14.47
CA LYS A 268 7.16 21.10 -15.01
C LYS A 268 6.55 22.23 -15.83
N TYR A 269 5.55 21.92 -16.69
CA TYR A 269 5.09 22.87 -17.71
C TYR A 269 3.75 23.50 -17.43
N VAL A 270 2.87 22.83 -16.65
CA VAL A 270 1.48 23.26 -16.48
C VAL A 270 1.00 23.23 -15.01
N SER A 271 1.91 23.36 -14.04
CA SER A 271 1.53 23.40 -12.62
C SER A 271 0.79 24.67 -12.21
N GLY A 272 1.14 25.81 -12.79
CA GLY A 272 0.53 27.10 -12.46
C GLY A 272 -0.26 27.76 -13.60
N ILE A 273 -0.09 27.26 -14.82
CA ILE A 273 -0.70 27.82 -16.03
C ILE A 273 -1.29 26.67 -16.87
N SER A 274 -2.30 26.97 -17.66
CA SER A 274 -2.82 26.03 -18.66
C SER A 274 -2.10 26.17 -20.00
N MET A 275 -2.03 25.10 -20.76
CA MET A 275 -1.36 25.02 -22.07
C MET A 275 -2.24 24.24 -23.03
N PRO A 276 -2.20 24.52 -24.35
CA PRO A 276 -2.85 23.67 -25.36
C PRO A 276 -2.38 22.21 -25.27
N ILE A 277 -3.32 21.27 -25.41
CA ILE A 277 -3.02 19.84 -25.29
C ILE A 277 -1.96 19.40 -26.30
N ASP A 278 -2.06 19.86 -27.55
CA ASP A 278 -1.10 19.49 -28.60
C ASP A 278 0.32 19.97 -28.29
N GLU A 279 0.47 21.19 -27.78
CA GLU A 279 1.75 21.73 -27.33
C GLU A 279 2.30 20.93 -26.13
N PHE A 280 1.43 20.58 -25.19
CA PHE A 280 1.80 19.76 -24.04
C PHE A 280 2.30 18.37 -24.48
N LEU A 281 1.62 17.70 -25.42
CA LEU A 281 2.03 16.40 -25.93
C LEU A 281 3.42 16.48 -26.60
N ILE A 282 3.72 17.52 -27.35
CA ILE A 282 5.06 17.75 -27.93
C ILE A 282 6.11 17.88 -26.82
N LYS A 283 5.85 18.70 -25.78
CA LYS A 283 6.77 18.89 -24.65
C LYS A 283 6.93 17.59 -23.84
N TRP A 284 5.87 16.83 -23.66
CA TRP A 284 5.95 15.53 -23.00
C TRP A 284 6.81 14.55 -23.80
N LYS A 285 6.56 14.43 -25.11
CA LYS A 285 7.34 13.56 -26.00
C LYS A 285 8.82 13.93 -26.00
N SER A 286 9.17 15.22 -25.92
CA SER A 286 10.56 15.68 -25.90
C SER A 286 11.34 15.35 -24.61
N LEU A 287 10.68 14.88 -23.56
CA LEU A 287 11.36 14.45 -22.34
C LEU A 287 11.95 13.04 -22.44
N PHE A 288 11.50 12.23 -23.38
CA PHE A 288 12.01 10.87 -23.53
C PHE A 288 13.37 10.86 -24.22
N PRO A 289 14.17 9.80 -24.00
CA PRO A 289 15.31 9.53 -24.85
C PRO A 289 14.92 9.46 -26.34
N PRO A 290 15.81 9.86 -27.26
CA PRO A 290 15.58 9.71 -28.68
C PRO A 290 15.19 8.26 -29.03
N PHE A 291 14.21 8.09 -29.90
CA PHE A 291 13.72 6.78 -30.37
C PHE A 291 13.11 5.86 -29.30
N PHE A 292 12.88 6.33 -28.10
CA PHE A 292 12.19 5.50 -27.09
C PHE A 292 10.80 5.08 -27.60
N PRO A 293 10.49 3.76 -27.63
CA PRO A 293 9.30 3.24 -28.30
C PRO A 293 8.05 3.38 -27.40
N CYS A 294 7.50 4.60 -27.31
CA CYS A 294 6.25 4.79 -26.59
C CYS A 294 5.26 5.66 -27.36
N ASP A 295 4.01 5.25 -27.34
CA ASP A 295 2.87 6.08 -27.70
C ASP A 295 2.37 6.82 -26.48
N ILE A 296 2.00 8.09 -26.66
CA ILE A 296 1.48 8.93 -25.57
C ILE A 296 0.10 9.45 -25.91
N ASP A 297 -0.78 9.47 -24.90
CA ASP A 297 -2.11 10.01 -24.97
C ASP A 297 -2.43 10.74 -23.67
N ILE A 298 -3.10 11.88 -23.73
CA ILE A 298 -3.50 12.67 -22.56
C ILE A 298 -4.35 11.84 -21.58
N ASP A 299 -5.08 10.86 -22.06
CA ASP A 299 -5.90 9.96 -21.27
C ASP A 299 -5.08 9.08 -20.30
N MET A 300 -3.79 8.85 -20.58
CA MET A 300 -2.86 8.19 -19.65
C MET A 300 -2.66 8.98 -18.34
N LEU A 301 -2.92 10.29 -18.39
CA LEU A 301 -2.71 11.20 -17.26
C LEU A 301 -4.00 11.54 -16.50
N ARG A 302 -5.07 10.75 -16.67
CA ARG A 302 -6.31 10.89 -15.90
C ARG A 302 -6.04 10.86 -14.39
N GLY A 303 -6.64 11.81 -13.67
CA GLY A 303 -6.40 11.98 -12.23
C GLY A 303 -5.21 12.88 -11.87
N TYR A 304 -4.42 13.34 -12.85
CA TYR A 304 -3.30 14.26 -12.65
C TYR A 304 -3.47 15.60 -13.36
N HIS A 305 -4.54 15.77 -14.13
CA HIS A 305 -4.83 17.01 -14.86
C HIS A 305 -6.33 17.32 -14.86
N PHE A 306 -6.65 18.55 -15.19
CA PHE A 306 -7.98 19.01 -15.57
C PHE A 306 -7.91 19.85 -16.83
N LYS A 307 -9.07 20.10 -17.43
CA LYS A 307 -9.20 20.84 -18.70
C LYS A 307 -9.93 22.15 -18.43
N PRO A 308 -9.23 23.29 -18.18
CA PRO A 308 -9.90 24.59 -18.03
C PRO A 308 -10.78 24.94 -19.21
N THR A 309 -10.36 24.54 -20.42
CA THR A 309 -11.14 24.53 -21.66
C THR A 309 -10.96 23.18 -22.36
N ASP A 310 -11.83 22.86 -23.33
CA ASP A 310 -11.76 21.58 -24.06
C ASP A 310 -10.42 21.32 -24.76
N LYS A 311 -9.64 22.37 -25.01
CA LYS A 311 -8.37 22.30 -25.75
C LYS A 311 -7.12 22.51 -24.88
N THR A 312 -7.28 22.80 -23.58
CA THR A 312 -6.16 23.09 -22.69
C THR A 312 -6.08 22.11 -21.54
N VAL A 313 -4.86 21.90 -21.04
CA VAL A 313 -4.58 21.05 -19.90
C VAL A 313 -3.87 21.82 -18.80
N GLN A 314 -4.16 21.50 -17.54
CA GLN A 314 -3.47 22.02 -16.37
C GLN A 314 -3.32 20.93 -15.32
N TYR A 315 -2.20 20.94 -14.61
CA TYR A 315 -1.88 19.98 -13.55
C TYR A 315 -2.78 20.15 -12.34
N ILE A 316 -3.19 19.04 -11.74
CA ILE A 316 -3.84 19.00 -10.45
C ILE A 316 -3.13 18.00 -9.53
N ALA A 317 -2.69 18.49 -8.36
CA ALA A 317 -2.13 17.62 -7.34
C ALA A 317 -3.27 17.03 -6.49
N LYS A 318 -3.47 15.71 -6.55
CA LYS A 318 -4.52 15.03 -5.80
C LYS A 318 -4.39 15.24 -4.28
N SER A 319 -3.14 15.34 -3.77
CA SER A 319 -2.84 15.60 -2.36
C SER A 319 -3.30 16.97 -1.84
N THR A 320 -3.54 17.95 -2.74
CA THR A 320 -4.04 19.27 -2.36
C THR A 320 -5.56 19.35 -2.29
N LEU A 321 -6.26 18.30 -2.74
CA LEU A 321 -7.71 18.25 -2.72
C LEU A 321 -8.24 17.90 -1.32
N PRO A 322 -9.37 18.49 -0.89
CA PRO A 322 -9.99 18.15 0.39
C PRO A 322 -10.34 16.67 0.51
N MET A 323 -10.21 16.09 1.71
CA MET A 323 -10.63 14.71 1.98
C MET A 323 -12.14 14.59 2.22
N ASP A 324 -12.84 15.68 2.53
CA ASP A 324 -14.30 15.67 2.59
C ASP A 324 -14.89 15.61 1.18
N PRO A 325 -15.77 14.64 0.89
CA PRO A 325 -16.32 14.47 -0.46
C PRO A 325 -17.06 15.71 -0.99
N LYS A 326 -17.85 16.37 -0.14
CA LYS A 326 -18.63 17.54 -0.54
C LYS A 326 -17.74 18.73 -0.94
N GLU A 327 -16.74 19.00 -0.12
CA GLU A 327 -15.77 20.06 -0.40
C GLU A 327 -14.89 19.72 -1.60
N ARG A 328 -14.50 18.45 -1.79
CA ARG A 328 -13.73 18.03 -2.97
C ARG A 328 -14.54 18.25 -4.26
N PHE A 329 -15.78 17.82 -4.33
CA PHE A 329 -16.64 18.07 -5.51
C PHE A 329 -16.80 19.55 -5.78
N LYS A 330 -16.95 20.39 -4.75
CA LYS A 330 -17.03 21.85 -4.89
C LYS A 330 -15.75 22.45 -5.50
N VAL A 331 -14.57 21.98 -5.06
CA VAL A 331 -13.29 22.40 -5.64
C VAL A 331 -13.17 21.93 -7.08
N LEU A 332 -13.48 20.68 -7.40
CA LEU A 332 -13.40 20.13 -8.75
C LEU A 332 -14.32 20.89 -9.72
N PHE A 333 -15.56 21.21 -9.33
CA PHE A 333 -16.46 21.99 -10.19
C PHE A 333 -16.10 23.47 -10.31
N ARG A 334 -15.29 24.00 -9.41
CA ARG A 334 -14.70 25.34 -9.56
C ARG A 334 -13.57 25.36 -10.59
N LEU A 335 -12.79 24.28 -10.67
CA LEU A 335 -11.70 24.12 -11.63
C LEU A 335 -12.22 23.84 -13.03
N GLN A 336 -13.25 23.00 -13.15
CA GLN A 336 -13.87 22.61 -14.39
C GLN A 336 -15.37 22.36 -14.17
N SER A 337 -16.23 23.10 -14.86
CA SER A 337 -17.70 23.07 -14.64
C SER A 337 -18.34 21.74 -15.03
N GLN A 338 -17.78 21.04 -16.00
CA GLN A 338 -18.22 19.74 -16.50
C GLN A 338 -17.04 18.78 -16.62
N TRP A 339 -17.19 17.59 -16.07
CA TRP A 339 -16.16 16.56 -16.08
C TRP A 339 -16.64 15.34 -16.84
N ASP A 340 -15.80 14.75 -17.69
CA ASP A 340 -16.05 13.39 -18.14
C ASP A 340 -15.97 12.43 -16.95
N LEU A 341 -16.83 11.43 -16.92
CA LEU A 341 -16.88 10.46 -15.81
C LEU A 341 -15.53 9.78 -15.56
N GLU A 342 -14.83 9.42 -16.64
CA GLU A 342 -13.53 8.76 -16.56
C GLU A 342 -12.42 9.70 -16.04
N ASP A 343 -12.53 11.02 -16.31
CA ASP A 343 -11.55 12.01 -15.85
C ASP A 343 -11.71 12.34 -14.35
N ILE A 344 -12.97 12.42 -13.87
CA ILE A 344 -13.23 12.73 -12.45
C ILE A 344 -13.05 11.52 -11.52
N LYS A 345 -13.30 10.30 -12.01
CA LYS A 345 -13.26 9.06 -11.22
C LYS A 345 -11.97 8.89 -10.42
N PRO A 346 -10.76 9.02 -10.98
CA PRO A 346 -9.51 8.84 -10.22
C PRO A 346 -9.32 9.88 -9.11
N LEU A 347 -9.97 11.05 -9.22
CA LEU A 347 -9.89 12.15 -8.25
C LEU A 347 -10.81 11.98 -7.03
N ILE A 348 -11.80 11.07 -7.12
CA ILE A 348 -12.82 10.88 -6.08
C ILE A 348 -12.89 9.45 -5.51
N GLU A 349 -12.27 8.49 -6.18
CA GLU A 349 -12.37 7.06 -5.87
C GLU A 349 -11.93 6.75 -4.42
N GLU A 350 -10.86 7.38 -3.94
CA GLU A 350 -10.35 7.21 -2.56
C GLU A 350 -11.33 7.66 -1.47
N LEU A 351 -12.28 8.54 -1.80
CA LEU A 351 -13.30 9.02 -0.86
C LEU A 351 -14.43 8.00 -0.67
N ASN A 352 -14.51 6.99 -1.51
CA ASN A 352 -15.53 5.96 -1.46
C ASN A 352 -15.16 4.83 -0.49
N SER A 353 -14.88 5.17 0.77
CA SER A 353 -14.48 4.23 1.82
C SER A 353 -15.48 3.10 2.08
N ARG A 354 -16.75 3.26 1.65
CA ARG A 354 -17.80 2.26 1.81
C ARG A 354 -17.92 1.29 0.64
N GLY A 355 -17.05 1.38 -0.37
CA GLY A 355 -17.06 0.49 -1.53
C GLY A 355 -18.35 0.53 -2.38
N MET A 356 -19.07 1.65 -2.36
CA MET A 356 -20.29 1.79 -3.18
C MET A 356 -19.94 1.82 -4.66
N LYS A 357 -20.89 1.46 -5.53
CA LYS A 357 -20.74 1.70 -6.97
C LYS A 357 -20.44 3.18 -7.20
N ILE A 358 -19.39 3.49 -7.99
CA ILE A 358 -18.90 4.86 -8.19
C ILE A 358 -20.00 5.80 -8.70
N ASP A 359 -20.89 5.32 -9.56
CA ASP A 359 -22.05 6.08 -10.03
C ASP A 359 -22.97 6.50 -8.88
N SER A 360 -23.26 5.60 -7.96
CA SER A 360 -24.09 5.88 -6.79
C SER A 360 -23.41 6.87 -5.84
N PHE A 361 -22.08 6.78 -5.72
CA PHE A 361 -21.29 7.73 -4.94
C PHE A 361 -21.35 9.13 -5.56
N ILE A 362 -21.13 9.26 -6.87
CA ILE A 362 -21.20 10.54 -7.59
C ILE A 362 -22.59 11.16 -7.47
N MET A 363 -23.66 10.39 -7.64
CA MET A 363 -25.03 10.90 -7.57
C MET A 363 -25.43 11.48 -6.20
N LYS A 364 -24.68 11.21 -5.14
CA LYS A 364 -24.89 11.87 -3.83
C LYS A 364 -24.46 13.34 -3.83
N TYR A 365 -23.44 13.69 -4.61
CA TYR A 365 -22.78 15.00 -4.56
C TYR A 365 -22.90 15.80 -5.84
N ALA A 366 -23.22 15.17 -6.98
CA ALA A 366 -23.23 15.75 -8.31
C ALA A 366 -24.42 15.27 -9.14
N ARG A 367 -24.61 15.88 -10.32
CA ARG A 367 -25.57 15.44 -11.34
C ARG A 367 -24.83 14.72 -12.44
N ARG A 368 -25.39 13.60 -12.89
CA ARG A 368 -24.89 12.85 -14.04
C ARG A 368 -25.82 13.06 -15.24
N LYS A 369 -25.23 13.37 -16.39
CA LYS A 369 -25.93 13.52 -17.67
C LYS A 369 -25.25 12.68 -18.73
N ARG A 370 -26.01 12.12 -19.64
CA ARG A 370 -25.48 11.44 -20.82
C ARG A 370 -25.51 12.40 -22.01
N LEU A 371 -24.35 12.66 -22.61
CA LEU A 371 -24.19 13.49 -23.82
C LEU A 371 -23.62 12.59 -24.93
N GLY A 372 -24.52 12.05 -25.77
CA GLY A 372 -24.15 11.10 -26.81
C GLY A 372 -23.51 9.82 -26.22
N LYS A 373 -22.27 9.56 -26.60
CA LYS A 373 -21.48 8.40 -26.09
C LYS A 373 -20.78 8.65 -24.74
N LYS A 374 -20.67 9.92 -24.32
CA LYS A 374 -19.96 10.29 -23.08
C LYS A 374 -20.93 10.49 -21.92
N THR A 375 -20.46 10.18 -20.73
CA THR A 375 -21.17 10.48 -19.48
C THR A 375 -20.48 11.66 -18.81
N VAL A 376 -21.23 12.71 -18.54
CA VAL A 376 -20.72 13.96 -17.98
C VAL A 376 -21.28 14.16 -16.56
N VAL A 377 -20.43 14.67 -15.69
CA VAL A 377 -20.71 14.99 -14.28
C VAL A 377 -20.66 16.50 -14.12
N THR A 378 -21.73 17.08 -13.55
CA THR A 378 -21.87 18.53 -13.30
C THR A 378 -22.26 18.80 -11.85
N SER A 379 -22.08 20.04 -11.40
CA SER A 379 -22.59 20.44 -10.07
C SER A 379 -24.10 20.25 -9.94
N ARG A 380 -24.57 20.05 -8.71
CA ARG A 380 -25.99 20.06 -8.38
C ARG A 380 -26.56 21.46 -8.43
#